data_acf9e55ab76565df7e0ec5a4244ee024
#
_entry.id   acf9e55ab76565df7e0ec5a4244ee024
#
_cell.length_a   1.000
_cell.length_b   1.000
_cell.length_c   1.000
_cell.angle_alpha   90.00
_cell.angle_beta   90.00
_cell.angle_gamma   90.00
#
_symmetry.space_group_name_H-M   'P 1'
#
loop_
_entity.id
_entity.type
_entity.pdbx_description
1 polymer ?
#
loop_
_entity_poly.entity_id
_entity_poly.type
_entity_poly.pdbx_seq_one_letter_code
_entity_poly.pdbx_strand_id
1 'polypeptide(L)'
;YGLVGSEMCIRDRKQAAKGSTVTVTLSPGQKPITVPNVVGASQSHAESALAGAGLKYTYADSQYSDTVPAGSVISQTKSGETVAAGTTITLTLSKGKQQVSKSVNKTLSLGIENAKVVDGSYTLKGSDGQTYASGTVTSAEVAVSGTMNCASGKLTVTWKYTVPSLDGDGNEVEGEIQTKTETVEVQ
;
A
#
# COMPACT_ATOMS: atom_id res chain seq x y z
N TYR A 1 -58.49 -33.60 -0.84
CA TYR A 1 -57.64 -32.42 -0.80
C TYR A 1 -56.96 -32.27 -2.15
N GLY A 2 -57.38 -31.30 -2.95
CA GLY A 2 -56.76 -30.98 -4.21
C GLY A 2 -55.40 -30.30 -3.99
N LEU A 3 -54.33 -30.85 -4.53
CA LEU A 3 -53.05 -30.17 -4.73
C LEU A 3 -53.23 -29.26 -5.95
N VAL A 4 -53.46 -27.96 -5.70
CA VAL A 4 -53.42 -26.91 -6.71
C VAL A 4 -51.98 -26.39 -6.71
N GLY A 5 -51.30 -26.53 -7.85
CA GLY A 5 -50.15 -25.68 -8.20
C GLY A 5 -48.75 -26.26 -8.02
N SER A 6 -48.50 -27.47 -8.48
CA SER A 6 -47.18 -27.75 -9.03
C SER A 6 -47.36 -28.48 -10.34
N GLU A 7 -47.00 -27.83 -11.44
CA GLU A 7 -46.92 -28.52 -12.73
C GLU A 7 -45.82 -29.54 -12.63
N MET A 8 -46.22 -30.78 -12.35
CA MET A 8 -45.33 -31.92 -12.44
C MET A 8 -45.14 -32.21 -13.94
N CYS A 9 -44.08 -31.70 -14.55
CA CYS A 9 -43.63 -32.09 -15.88
C CYS A 9 -43.30 -33.60 -15.83
N ILE A 10 -44.28 -34.41 -16.07
CA ILE A 10 -44.09 -35.84 -16.35
C ILE A 10 -43.57 -35.92 -17.79
N ARG A 11 -42.28 -36.13 -17.94
CA ARG A 11 -41.54 -36.08 -19.22
C ARG A 11 -42.09 -37.07 -20.26
N ASP A 12 -42.83 -38.11 -19.85
CA ASP A 12 -43.21 -39.24 -20.73
C ASP A 12 -44.71 -39.45 -20.89
N ARG A 13 -45.59 -38.61 -20.36
CA ARG A 13 -47.06 -38.72 -20.48
C ARG A 13 -47.61 -40.14 -20.34
N LYS A 14 -46.94 -41.01 -19.60
CA LYS A 14 -47.47 -42.36 -19.35
C LYS A 14 -48.60 -42.26 -18.34
N GLN A 15 -49.77 -42.72 -18.75
CA GLN A 15 -50.89 -42.83 -17.84
C GLN A 15 -50.61 -43.98 -16.85
N ALA A 16 -50.64 -43.67 -15.57
CA ALA A 16 -50.55 -44.66 -14.53
C ALA A 16 -51.94 -45.18 -14.20
N ALA A 17 -52.08 -46.48 -14.04
CA ALA A 17 -53.37 -47.12 -13.65
C ALA A 17 -53.78 -46.61 -12.24
N LYS A 18 -55.09 -46.50 -12.00
CA LYS A 18 -55.62 -46.09 -10.70
C LYS A 18 -55.11 -47.03 -9.61
N GLY A 19 -54.40 -46.49 -8.60
CA GLY A 19 -53.80 -47.26 -7.51
C GLY A 19 -52.33 -47.63 -7.68
N SER A 20 -51.64 -47.16 -8.80
CA SER A 20 -50.19 -47.36 -8.95
C SER A 20 -49.42 -46.48 -8.01
N THR A 21 -48.34 -47.03 -7.45
CA THR A 21 -47.39 -46.27 -6.62
C THR A 21 -46.44 -45.46 -7.53
N VAL A 22 -46.38 -44.14 -7.33
CA VAL A 22 -45.42 -43.26 -8.00
C VAL A 22 -44.29 -42.99 -7.03
N THR A 23 -43.06 -43.40 -7.38
CA THR A 23 -41.88 -43.10 -6.61
C THR A 23 -41.36 -41.72 -7.04
N VAL A 24 -41.35 -40.77 -6.11
CA VAL A 24 -40.80 -39.44 -6.30
C VAL A 24 -39.39 -39.41 -5.67
N THR A 25 -38.38 -39.22 -6.49
CA THR A 25 -37.02 -39.03 -6.01
C THR A 25 -36.77 -37.54 -5.89
N LEU A 26 -36.61 -37.05 -4.67
CA LEU A 26 -36.22 -35.67 -4.40
C LEU A 26 -34.74 -35.53 -4.68
N SER A 27 -34.38 -34.46 -5.42
CA SER A 27 -32.99 -34.10 -5.55
C SER A 27 -32.44 -33.67 -4.19
N PRO A 28 -31.28 -34.17 -3.74
CA PRO A 28 -30.69 -33.81 -2.45
C PRO A 28 -30.20 -32.36 -2.39
N GLY A 29 -30.46 -31.57 -3.43
CA GLY A 29 -29.94 -30.20 -3.54
C GLY A 29 -28.48 -30.15 -3.99
N GLN A 30 -27.92 -28.98 -3.98
CA GLN A 30 -26.51 -28.77 -4.33
C GLN A 30 -25.62 -29.24 -3.17
N LYS A 31 -24.54 -29.97 -3.50
CA LYS A 31 -23.58 -30.44 -2.50
C LYS A 31 -22.94 -29.19 -1.81
N PRO A 32 -22.93 -29.17 -0.47
CA PRO A 32 -22.29 -28.08 0.26
C PRO A 32 -20.78 -28.04 -0.03
N ILE A 33 -20.24 -26.83 -0.17
CA ILE A 33 -18.85 -26.56 -0.51
C ILE A 33 -18.23 -25.76 0.63
N THR A 34 -17.06 -26.17 1.11
CA THR A 34 -16.28 -25.39 2.07
C THR A 34 -15.53 -24.28 1.33
N VAL A 35 -15.69 -23.05 1.78
CA VAL A 35 -15.03 -21.88 1.20
C VAL A 35 -13.53 -21.91 1.52
N PRO A 36 -12.63 -21.98 0.49
CA PRO A 36 -11.19 -21.96 0.73
C PRO A 36 -10.75 -20.61 1.31
N ASN A 37 -9.75 -20.63 2.18
CA ASN A 37 -9.13 -19.40 2.67
C ASN A 37 -8.14 -18.90 1.63
N VAL A 38 -8.38 -17.68 1.10
CA VAL A 38 -7.53 -17.01 0.11
C VAL A 38 -6.94 -15.70 0.61
N VAL A 39 -7.03 -15.42 1.92
CA VAL A 39 -6.42 -14.23 2.53
C VAL A 39 -4.90 -14.31 2.39
N GLY A 40 -4.26 -13.23 1.96
CA GLY A 40 -2.83 -13.16 1.67
C GLY A 40 -2.43 -13.67 0.27
N ALA A 41 -3.32 -14.35 -0.44
CA ALA A 41 -3.05 -14.80 -1.80
C ALA A 41 -3.11 -13.65 -2.81
N SER A 42 -2.44 -13.82 -3.96
CA SER A 42 -2.61 -12.90 -5.09
C SER A 42 -4.02 -12.97 -5.66
N GLN A 43 -4.47 -11.90 -6.29
CA GLN A 43 -5.79 -11.84 -6.91
C GLN A 43 -6.06 -13.04 -7.83
N SER A 44 -5.15 -13.36 -8.73
CA SER A 44 -5.31 -14.47 -9.69
C SER A 44 -5.40 -15.84 -9.01
N HIS A 45 -4.65 -16.04 -7.93
CA HIS A 45 -4.72 -17.28 -7.16
C HIS A 45 -6.06 -17.40 -6.43
N ALA A 46 -6.54 -16.32 -5.82
CA ALA A 46 -7.84 -16.29 -5.14
C ALA A 46 -8.99 -16.57 -6.10
N GLU A 47 -9.00 -15.96 -7.27
CA GLU A 47 -9.99 -16.21 -8.33
C GLU A 47 -10.00 -17.65 -8.76
N SER A 48 -8.82 -18.22 -9.04
CA SER A 48 -8.69 -19.63 -9.45
C SER A 48 -9.14 -20.60 -8.37
N ALA A 49 -8.82 -20.34 -7.11
CA ALA A 49 -9.20 -21.19 -5.98
C ALA A 49 -10.72 -21.19 -5.75
N LEU A 50 -11.36 -20.02 -5.79
CA LEU A 50 -12.81 -19.89 -5.63
C LEU A 50 -13.57 -20.46 -6.82
N ALA A 51 -13.13 -20.20 -8.05
CA ALA A 51 -13.73 -20.77 -9.26
C ALA A 51 -13.59 -22.29 -9.29
N GLY A 52 -12.42 -22.83 -8.91
CA GLY A 52 -12.18 -24.27 -8.80
C GLY A 52 -13.07 -24.95 -7.75
N ALA A 53 -13.45 -24.24 -6.70
CA ALA A 53 -14.40 -24.69 -5.70
C ALA A 53 -15.87 -24.55 -6.15
N GLY A 54 -16.15 -24.01 -7.34
CA GLY A 54 -17.51 -23.77 -7.82
C GLY A 54 -18.22 -22.59 -7.15
N LEU A 55 -17.45 -21.64 -6.63
CA LEU A 55 -17.93 -20.41 -6.00
C LEU A 55 -17.80 -19.23 -6.95
N LYS A 56 -18.62 -18.20 -6.75
CA LYS A 56 -18.51 -16.91 -7.42
C LYS A 56 -17.75 -15.94 -6.53
N TYR A 57 -17.13 -14.91 -7.13
CA TYR A 57 -16.48 -13.88 -6.36
C TYR A 57 -16.88 -12.48 -6.85
N THR A 58 -16.73 -11.50 -5.98
CA THR A 58 -16.88 -10.08 -6.25
C THR A 58 -15.84 -9.31 -5.43
N TYR A 59 -15.60 -8.06 -5.79
CA TYR A 59 -14.65 -7.21 -5.09
C TYR A 59 -15.37 -6.11 -4.32
N ALA A 60 -14.95 -5.91 -3.07
CA ALA A 60 -15.21 -4.69 -2.33
C ALA A 60 -14.15 -3.62 -2.66
N ASP A 61 -14.33 -2.42 -2.14
CA ASP A 61 -13.36 -1.34 -2.31
C ASP A 61 -12.00 -1.74 -1.75
N SER A 62 -10.97 -1.59 -2.57
CA SER A 62 -9.59 -1.92 -2.19
C SER A 62 -9.11 -0.99 -1.06
N GLN A 63 -8.38 -1.53 -0.11
CA GLN A 63 -7.88 -0.83 1.08
C GLN A 63 -6.36 -0.76 1.10
N TYR A 64 -5.79 0.24 1.78
CA TYR A 64 -4.36 0.27 2.05
C TYR A 64 -4.00 -0.72 3.15
N SER A 65 -2.83 -1.33 3.05
CA SER A 65 -2.28 -2.24 4.05
C SER A 65 -0.77 -2.11 4.13
N ASP A 66 -0.25 -1.98 5.33
CA ASP A 66 1.20 -1.92 5.56
C ASP A 66 1.86 -3.31 5.49
N THR A 67 1.07 -4.37 5.62
CA THR A 67 1.56 -5.76 5.74
C THR A 67 1.25 -6.61 4.52
N VAL A 68 0.17 -6.29 3.78
CA VAL A 68 -0.27 -7.06 2.61
C VAL A 68 0.15 -6.35 1.33
N PRO A 69 0.92 -6.99 0.45
CA PRO A 69 1.35 -6.39 -0.82
C PRO A 69 0.17 -5.96 -1.69
N ALA A 70 0.38 -4.95 -2.54
CA ALA A 70 -0.61 -4.51 -3.51
C ALA A 70 -1.04 -5.67 -4.42
N GLY A 71 -2.35 -5.76 -4.68
CA GLY A 71 -2.94 -6.83 -5.50
C GLY A 71 -3.16 -8.16 -4.78
N SER A 72 -2.86 -8.25 -3.49
CA SER A 72 -3.15 -9.43 -2.67
C SER A 72 -4.44 -9.23 -1.85
N VAL A 73 -5.08 -10.31 -1.45
CA VAL A 73 -6.33 -10.31 -0.69
C VAL A 73 -6.06 -9.95 0.77
N ILE A 74 -6.66 -8.85 1.25
CA ILE A 74 -6.64 -8.46 2.67
C ILE A 74 -7.64 -9.28 3.47
N SER A 75 -8.86 -9.42 2.94
CA SER A 75 -9.95 -10.10 3.62
C SER A 75 -10.92 -10.76 2.63
N GLN A 76 -11.62 -11.77 3.10
CA GLN A 76 -12.69 -12.42 2.38
C GLN A 76 -13.88 -12.67 3.31
N THR A 77 -15.07 -12.75 2.74
CA THR A 77 -16.26 -13.20 3.46
C THR A 77 -16.33 -14.73 3.51
N LYS A 78 -16.95 -15.28 4.55
CA LYS A 78 -17.29 -16.73 4.69
C LYS A 78 -16.10 -17.70 4.62
N SER A 79 -14.90 -17.27 5.02
CA SER A 79 -13.71 -18.13 5.05
C SER A 79 -13.96 -19.36 5.94
N GLY A 80 -13.73 -20.56 5.40
CA GLY A 80 -13.91 -21.82 6.14
C GLY A 80 -15.37 -22.23 6.35
N GLU A 81 -16.35 -21.43 5.95
CA GLU A 81 -17.76 -21.78 6.05
C GLU A 81 -18.17 -22.79 4.97
N THR A 82 -19.21 -23.55 5.26
CA THR A 82 -19.83 -24.43 4.29
C THR A 82 -21.05 -23.76 3.66
N VAL A 83 -21.03 -23.59 2.35
CA VAL A 83 -22.02 -22.83 1.58
C VAL A 83 -22.55 -23.65 0.40
N ALA A 84 -23.64 -23.20 -0.20
CA ALA A 84 -24.15 -23.80 -1.44
C ALA A 84 -23.25 -23.47 -2.63
N ALA A 85 -23.17 -24.33 -3.63
CA ALA A 85 -22.48 -24.06 -4.89
C ALA A 85 -22.99 -22.77 -5.54
N GLY A 86 -22.08 -22.00 -6.17
CA GLY A 86 -22.42 -20.72 -6.79
C GLY A 86 -22.60 -19.55 -5.82
N THR A 87 -22.39 -19.75 -4.50
CA THR A 87 -22.38 -18.64 -3.52
C THR A 87 -21.30 -17.62 -3.89
N THR A 88 -21.62 -16.33 -3.76
CA THR A 88 -20.69 -15.26 -4.02
C THR A 88 -19.87 -14.91 -2.77
N ILE A 89 -18.56 -14.88 -2.92
CA ILE A 89 -17.58 -14.50 -1.90
C ILE A 89 -17.07 -13.11 -2.24
N THR A 90 -17.09 -12.20 -1.27
CA THR A 90 -16.56 -10.84 -1.44
C THR A 90 -15.11 -10.81 -0.98
N LEU A 91 -14.24 -10.28 -1.84
CA LEU A 91 -12.82 -10.13 -1.61
C LEU A 91 -12.47 -8.64 -1.48
N THR A 92 -11.59 -8.29 -0.54
CA THR A 92 -11.01 -6.96 -0.44
C THR A 92 -9.53 -7.05 -0.82
N LEU A 93 -9.12 -6.30 -1.83
CA LEU A 93 -7.72 -6.28 -2.30
C LEU A 93 -6.92 -5.18 -1.61
N SER A 94 -5.64 -5.42 -1.47
CA SER A 94 -4.67 -4.44 -0.98
C SER A 94 -4.28 -3.46 -2.08
N LYS A 95 -4.26 -2.16 -1.75
CA LYS A 95 -3.57 -1.11 -2.53
C LYS A 95 -2.08 -1.02 -2.20
N GLY A 96 -1.60 -1.86 -1.27
CA GLY A 96 -0.28 -1.74 -0.68
C GLY A 96 -0.23 -0.64 0.38
N LYS A 97 0.99 -0.27 0.75
CA LYS A 97 1.23 0.77 1.76
C LYS A 97 0.71 2.12 1.27
N GLN A 98 0.02 2.85 2.15
CA GLN A 98 -0.43 4.19 1.82
C GLN A 98 0.78 5.12 1.67
N GLN A 99 0.96 5.68 0.48
CA GLN A 99 1.98 6.70 0.26
C GLN A 99 1.45 8.05 0.69
N VAL A 100 2.17 8.69 1.59
CA VAL A 100 1.90 10.06 2.04
C VAL A 100 2.91 10.96 1.31
N SER A 101 2.43 11.85 0.46
CA SER A 101 3.28 12.88 -0.16
C SER A 101 3.36 14.10 0.73
N LYS A 102 4.59 14.56 1.02
CA LYS A 102 4.85 15.74 1.82
C LYS A 102 5.79 16.71 1.11
N SER A 103 5.35 17.94 0.95
CA SER A 103 6.18 19.01 0.44
C SER A 103 7.09 19.54 1.54
N VAL A 104 8.37 19.68 1.21
CA VAL A 104 9.41 20.20 2.09
C VAL A 104 9.90 21.52 1.51
N ASN A 105 9.88 22.58 2.31
CA ASN A 105 10.51 23.85 2.02
C ASN A 105 11.22 24.28 3.30
N LYS A 106 12.54 24.17 3.31
CA LYS A 106 13.39 24.52 4.46
C LYS A 106 14.57 25.34 4.00
N THR A 107 14.84 26.41 4.73
CA THR A 107 16.06 27.20 4.59
C THR A 107 16.89 27.00 5.84
N LEU A 108 18.15 26.64 5.67
CA LEU A 108 19.13 26.53 6.74
C LEU A 108 20.23 27.58 6.49
N SER A 109 20.75 28.14 7.57
CA SER A 109 21.80 29.14 7.51
C SER A 109 23.02 28.66 8.29
N LEU A 110 24.20 28.93 7.73
CA LEU A 110 25.46 28.65 8.42
C LEU A 110 25.55 29.41 9.75
N GLY A 111 25.02 30.65 9.82
CA GLY A 111 24.94 31.44 11.05
C GLY A 111 26.29 31.83 11.62
N ILE A 112 27.33 31.97 10.79
CA ILE A 112 28.68 32.37 11.18
C ILE A 112 29.02 33.67 10.42
N GLU A 113 29.30 34.76 11.15
CA GLU A 113 29.65 36.05 10.56
C GLU A 113 30.96 35.93 9.80
N ASN A 114 31.02 36.63 8.67
CA ASN A 114 32.21 36.75 7.78
C ASN A 114 32.70 35.36 7.25
N ALA A 115 31.94 34.26 7.41
CA ALA A 115 32.33 32.99 6.87
C ALA A 115 32.22 32.99 5.34
N LYS A 116 33.27 32.51 4.69
CA LYS A 116 33.26 32.20 3.24
C LYS A 116 33.02 30.70 3.05
N VAL A 117 31.93 30.31 2.41
CA VAL A 117 31.65 28.93 2.08
C VAL A 117 32.53 28.49 0.93
N VAL A 118 33.34 27.48 1.15
CA VAL A 118 34.27 26.89 0.17
C VAL A 118 33.62 25.76 -0.59
N ASP A 119 32.91 24.88 0.14
CA ASP A 119 32.24 23.72 -0.40
C ASP A 119 31.17 23.26 0.58
N GLY A 120 30.30 22.35 0.15
CA GLY A 120 29.33 21.73 1.02
C GLY A 120 28.37 20.84 0.26
N SER A 121 27.52 20.18 1.01
CA SER A 121 26.48 19.32 0.45
C SER A 121 25.22 19.31 1.32
N TYR A 122 24.09 19.03 0.70
CA TYR A 122 22.87 18.73 1.43
C TYR A 122 22.23 17.43 0.95
N THR A 123 21.51 16.78 1.84
CA THR A 123 20.76 15.56 1.54
C THR A 123 19.46 15.58 2.32
N LEU A 124 18.35 15.42 1.60
CA LEU A 124 17.02 15.18 2.16
C LEU A 124 16.72 13.69 2.05
N LYS A 125 16.67 12.99 3.17
CA LYS A 125 16.41 11.55 3.24
C LYS A 125 15.12 11.29 3.99
N GLY A 126 14.23 10.49 3.41
CA GLY A 126 12.98 10.08 4.04
C GLY A 126 13.15 8.98 5.07
N SER A 127 12.14 8.79 5.91
CA SER A 127 12.06 7.68 6.87
C SER A 127 12.02 6.30 6.22
N ASP A 128 11.70 6.24 4.93
CA ASP A 128 11.76 5.04 4.08
C ASP A 128 13.17 4.71 3.57
N GLY A 129 14.17 5.54 3.94
CA GLY A 129 15.55 5.39 3.51
C GLY A 129 15.89 5.96 2.14
N GLN A 130 14.90 6.49 1.39
CA GLN A 130 15.10 7.08 0.07
C GLN A 130 15.67 8.50 0.18
N THR A 131 16.50 8.88 -0.80
CA THR A 131 16.96 10.26 -0.96
C THR A 131 16.05 11.00 -1.93
N TYR A 132 15.44 12.08 -1.45
CA TYR A 132 14.47 12.88 -2.20
C TYR A 132 15.06 14.15 -2.82
N ALA A 133 16.10 14.67 -2.21
CA ALA A 133 16.88 15.77 -2.77
C ALA A 133 18.32 15.71 -2.26
N SER A 134 19.25 16.11 -3.09
CA SER A 134 20.65 16.30 -2.72
C SER A 134 21.31 17.30 -3.67
N GLY A 135 22.34 17.95 -3.21
CA GLY A 135 23.08 18.92 -4.00
C GLY A 135 24.28 19.48 -3.28
N THR A 136 24.97 20.38 -3.96
CA THR A 136 26.11 21.12 -3.43
C THR A 136 25.64 22.39 -2.72
N VAL A 137 26.46 22.87 -1.79
CA VAL A 137 26.25 24.10 -1.01
C VAL A 137 27.37 25.02 -1.29
N THR A 138 27.05 26.18 -1.88
CA THR A 138 28.00 27.23 -2.27
C THR A 138 27.74 28.56 -1.57
N SER A 139 26.77 28.62 -0.67
CA SER A 139 26.38 29.81 0.07
C SER A 139 26.09 29.52 1.53
N ALA A 140 26.14 30.55 2.37
CA ALA A 140 25.82 30.43 3.79
C ALA A 140 24.35 30.10 4.05
N GLU A 141 23.47 30.41 3.12
CA GLU A 141 22.06 30.01 3.17
C GLU A 141 21.76 28.97 2.11
N VAL A 142 21.02 27.93 2.52
CA VAL A 142 20.63 26.81 1.66
C VAL A 142 19.13 26.64 1.75
N ALA A 143 18.44 26.91 0.65
CA ALA A 143 17.01 26.62 0.53
C ALA A 143 16.84 25.27 -0.16
N VAL A 144 16.19 24.34 0.51
CA VAL A 144 15.88 23.01 -0.02
C VAL A 144 14.39 22.86 -0.16
N SER A 145 13.95 22.57 -1.38
CA SER A 145 12.56 22.27 -1.69
C SER A 145 12.46 20.90 -2.35
N GLY A 146 11.39 20.18 -2.07
CA GLY A 146 11.14 18.87 -2.66
C GLY A 146 9.86 18.25 -2.15
N THR A 147 9.49 17.11 -2.72
CA THR A 147 8.36 16.31 -2.27
C THR A 147 8.84 14.94 -1.85
N MET A 148 8.53 14.53 -0.62
CA MET A 148 8.80 13.19 -0.12
C MET A 148 7.53 12.34 -0.21
N ASN A 149 7.69 11.05 -0.50
CA ASN A 149 6.58 10.08 -0.48
C ASN A 149 6.53 9.30 0.84
N CYS A 150 6.86 9.99 1.94
CA CYS A 150 6.84 9.44 3.29
C CYS A 150 6.44 10.53 4.29
N ALA A 151 6.01 10.12 5.50
CA ALA A 151 5.45 11.00 6.51
C ALA A 151 6.50 11.92 7.16
N SER A 152 7.77 11.52 7.18
CA SER A 152 8.87 12.25 7.83
C SER A 152 10.19 12.01 7.12
N GLY A 153 11.17 12.83 7.44
CA GLY A 153 12.51 12.70 6.89
C GLY A 153 13.53 13.55 7.66
N LYS A 154 14.76 13.52 7.19
CA LYS A 154 15.87 14.32 7.72
C LYS A 154 16.51 15.11 6.60
N LEU A 155 16.63 16.41 6.79
CA LEU A 155 17.45 17.27 5.97
C LEU A 155 18.79 17.50 6.68
N THR A 156 19.87 17.03 6.08
CA THR A 156 21.23 17.22 6.57
C THR A 156 21.95 18.17 5.61
N VAL A 157 22.54 19.23 6.13
CA VAL A 157 23.35 20.19 5.40
C VAL A 157 24.73 20.25 6.04
N THR A 158 25.74 20.14 5.23
CA THR A 158 27.15 20.26 5.64
C THR A 158 27.79 21.41 4.89
N TRP A 159 28.36 22.37 5.60
CA TRP A 159 29.16 23.48 5.07
C TRP A 159 30.63 23.24 5.37
N LYS A 160 31.48 23.48 4.39
CA LYS A 160 32.90 23.70 4.57
C LYS A 160 33.17 25.18 4.30
N TYR A 161 33.74 25.85 5.27
CA TYR A 161 33.89 27.28 5.26
C TYR A 161 35.22 27.73 5.89
N THR A 162 35.66 28.91 5.55
CA THR A 162 36.76 29.58 6.21
C THR A 162 36.23 30.86 6.88
N VAL A 163 36.86 31.28 7.98
CA VAL A 163 36.61 32.56 8.62
C VAL A 163 37.91 33.35 8.49
N PRO A 164 37.91 34.45 7.70
CA PRO A 164 39.10 35.29 7.57
C PRO A 164 39.54 35.86 8.92
N SER A 165 40.82 35.96 9.15
CA SER A 165 41.41 36.60 10.30
C SER A 165 42.40 37.67 9.83
N LEU A 166 42.80 38.59 10.72
CA LEU A 166 43.85 39.56 10.43
C LEU A 166 45.20 39.01 10.89
N ASP A 167 46.23 39.19 10.07
CA ASP A 167 47.62 38.94 10.44
C ASP A 167 48.17 40.04 11.39
N GLY A 168 49.43 39.88 11.82
CA GLY A 168 50.09 40.85 12.69
C GLY A 168 50.27 42.26 12.06
N ASP A 169 50.16 42.38 10.76
CA ASP A 169 50.28 43.64 9.98
C ASP A 169 48.91 44.21 9.61
N GLY A 170 47.80 43.55 10.04
CA GLY A 170 46.44 43.99 9.80
C GLY A 170 45.87 43.61 8.43
N ASN A 171 46.52 42.69 7.69
CA ASN A 171 45.99 42.18 6.41
C ASN A 171 45.07 41.01 6.66
N GLU A 172 44.01 40.89 5.83
CA GLU A 172 43.10 39.76 5.86
C GLU A 172 43.80 38.47 5.36
N VAL A 173 43.87 37.45 6.20
CA VAL A 173 44.36 36.11 5.85
C VAL A 173 43.22 35.09 5.89
N GLU A 174 43.27 34.18 4.97
CA GLU A 174 42.26 33.10 4.90
C GLU A 174 42.50 32.15 6.05
N GLY A 175 41.44 31.87 6.83
CA GLY A 175 41.48 30.92 7.92
C GLY A 175 41.49 29.48 7.45
N GLU A 176 41.69 28.56 8.37
CA GLU A 176 41.59 27.10 8.08
C GLU A 176 40.18 26.70 7.71
N ILE A 177 40.06 25.68 6.85
CA ILE A 177 38.76 25.12 6.47
C ILE A 177 38.12 24.44 7.68
N GLN A 178 36.95 24.89 8.06
CA GLN A 178 36.12 24.35 9.10
C GLN A 178 34.90 23.64 8.49
N THR A 179 34.30 22.73 9.24
CA THR A 179 33.09 22.01 8.81
C THR A 179 31.99 22.20 9.84
N LYS A 180 30.81 22.60 9.40
CA LYS A 180 29.58 22.60 10.22
C LYS A 180 28.54 21.73 9.54
N THR A 181 27.94 20.82 10.31
CA THR A 181 26.82 20.01 9.84
C THR A 181 25.60 20.30 10.70
N GLU A 182 24.49 20.54 10.06
CA GLU A 182 23.18 20.73 10.70
C GLU A 182 22.19 19.71 10.15
N THR A 183 21.39 19.11 11.04
CA THR A 183 20.35 18.17 10.66
C THR A 183 19.03 18.61 11.26
N VAL A 184 18.01 18.70 10.43
CA VAL A 184 16.65 19.10 10.80
C VAL A 184 15.68 18.01 10.45
N GLU A 185 14.82 17.64 11.40
CA GLU A 185 13.71 16.74 11.15
C GLU A 185 12.63 17.45 10.30
N VAL A 186 12.13 16.72 9.34
CA VAL A 186 11.03 17.14 8.47
C VAL A 186 9.85 16.23 8.75
N GLN A 187 8.79 16.82 9.31
CA GLN A 187 7.55 16.12 9.68
C GLN A 187 6.39 16.63 8.85
#